data_f2f6ffb0ea232c733d0fb4850311c805
#
_entry.id   f2f6ffb0ea232c733d0fb4850311c805
#
_cell.length_a   1.000
_cell.length_b   1.000
_cell.length_c   1.000
_cell.angle_alpha   90.00
_cell.angle_beta   90.00
_cell.angle_gamma   90.00
#
_symmetry.space_group_name_H-M   'P 1'
#
loop_
_entity.id
_entity.type
_entity.pdbx_description
1 polymer ?
#
loop_
_entity_poly.entity_id
_entity_poly.type
_entity_poly.pdbx_seq_one_letter_code
_entity_poly.pdbx_strand_id
1 'polypeptide(L)'
;MVGKGIGLLVILAIAVGITPAFALTELERTSINDPQLVNAFGTPLGNSINVDQQIQISADVMNNQEKSQKIAYLVQVKDEAGFVVSVGWVVGVELNPHQEFKQSISWIPKESGKFTAEIFVWEGFPINHNALSDYTSIQISVS
;
A
#
# COMPACT_ATOMS: atom_id res chain seq x y z
N MET A 1 -19.11 -31.80 -69.36
CA MET A 1 -19.77 -31.27 -68.19
C MET A 1 -18.71 -30.75 -67.26
N VAL A 2 -18.68 -29.45 -67.08
CA VAL A 2 -17.73 -28.82 -66.18
C VAL A 2 -18.44 -28.56 -64.87
N GLY A 3 -18.12 -29.34 -63.80
CA GLY A 3 -18.60 -29.08 -62.46
C GLY A 3 -17.86 -27.88 -61.87
N LYS A 4 -18.55 -26.76 -61.71
CA LYS A 4 -18.00 -25.63 -60.98
C LYS A 4 -18.14 -25.93 -59.49
N GLY A 5 -17.05 -26.38 -58.86
CA GLY A 5 -16.93 -26.42 -57.41
C GLY A 5 -16.74 -25.00 -56.87
N ILE A 6 -17.77 -24.46 -56.26
CA ILE A 6 -17.64 -23.22 -55.50
C ILE A 6 -17.00 -23.60 -54.18
N GLY A 7 -15.69 -23.35 -54.06
CA GLY A 7 -14.99 -23.43 -52.79
C GLY A 7 -15.48 -22.32 -51.87
N LEU A 8 -16.27 -22.66 -50.88
CA LEU A 8 -16.64 -21.73 -49.82
C LEU A 8 -15.42 -21.53 -48.91
N LEU A 9 -14.70 -20.44 -49.12
CA LEU A 9 -13.60 -20.04 -48.24
C LEU A 9 -14.22 -19.46 -46.95
N VAL A 10 -14.36 -20.30 -45.93
CA VAL A 10 -14.76 -19.82 -44.60
C VAL A 10 -13.52 -19.18 -44.00
N ILE A 11 -13.46 -17.87 -44.06
CA ILE A 11 -12.46 -17.10 -43.29
C ILE A 11 -12.97 -17.10 -41.87
N LEU A 12 -12.44 -17.96 -41.00
CA LEU A 12 -12.63 -17.91 -39.57
C LEU A 12 -11.83 -16.71 -39.07
N ALA A 13 -12.46 -15.54 -38.95
CA ALA A 13 -11.89 -14.41 -38.24
C ALA A 13 -11.84 -14.76 -36.75
N ILE A 14 -10.69 -15.26 -36.31
CA ILE A 14 -10.42 -15.34 -34.87
C ILE A 14 -10.26 -13.89 -34.38
N ALA A 15 -11.32 -13.31 -33.87
CA ALA A 15 -11.22 -12.09 -33.10
C ALA A 15 -10.47 -12.44 -31.83
N VAL A 16 -9.14 -12.33 -31.87
CA VAL A 16 -8.33 -12.28 -30.67
C VAL A 16 -8.75 -11.01 -29.95
N GLY A 17 -9.62 -11.15 -28.99
CA GLY A 17 -9.97 -10.05 -28.10
C GLY A 17 -8.70 -9.62 -27.37
N ILE A 18 -8.01 -8.62 -27.93
CA ILE A 18 -6.97 -7.92 -27.21
C ILE A 18 -7.71 -7.11 -26.17
N THR A 19 -7.87 -7.67 -24.97
CA THR A 19 -8.24 -6.86 -23.82
C THR A 19 -7.06 -5.92 -23.60
N PRO A 20 -7.26 -4.59 -23.65
CA PRO A 20 -6.18 -3.67 -23.33
C PRO A 20 -5.75 -3.97 -21.91
N ALA A 21 -4.51 -4.44 -21.74
CA ALA A 21 -3.89 -4.49 -20.44
C ALA A 21 -3.69 -3.04 -20.00
N PHE A 22 -4.54 -2.54 -19.11
CA PHE A 22 -4.35 -1.25 -18.50
C PHE A 22 -3.06 -1.31 -17.67
N ALA A 23 -2.07 -0.51 -18.06
CA ALA A 23 -0.87 -0.34 -17.26
C ALA A 23 -1.29 0.29 -15.92
N LEU A 24 -0.71 -0.22 -14.80
CA LEU A 24 -0.92 0.37 -13.48
C LEU A 24 -0.44 1.82 -13.48
N THR A 25 -1.21 2.71 -12.88
CA THR A 25 -0.76 4.07 -12.56
C THR A 25 0.31 4.01 -11.47
N GLU A 26 1.01 5.12 -11.22
CA GLU A 26 2.03 5.16 -10.16
C GLU A 26 1.44 4.80 -8.79
N LEU A 27 0.24 5.30 -8.48
CA LEU A 27 -0.44 5.06 -7.20
C LEU A 27 -1.11 3.68 -7.08
N GLU A 28 -1.08 2.87 -8.12
CA GLU A 28 -1.60 1.49 -8.12
C GLU A 28 -0.47 0.46 -8.04
N ARG A 29 0.80 0.88 -8.07
CA ARG A 29 1.95 -0.02 -8.04
C ARG A 29 2.06 -0.81 -6.76
N THR A 30 1.63 -0.22 -5.64
CA THR A 30 1.47 -0.91 -4.36
C THR A 30 0.09 -0.64 -3.78
N SER A 31 -0.32 -1.49 -2.84
CA SER A 31 -1.50 -1.27 -2.02
C SER A 31 -1.15 -1.36 -0.55
N ILE A 32 -1.83 -0.55 0.27
CA ILE A 32 -1.71 -0.56 1.72
C ILE A 32 -3.00 -1.18 2.26
N ASN A 33 -2.87 -2.37 2.86
CA ASN A 33 -3.99 -3.14 3.36
C ASN A 33 -3.91 -3.27 4.88
N ASP A 34 -5.06 -3.48 5.50
CA ASP A 34 -5.20 -3.81 6.92
C ASP A 34 -4.39 -2.89 7.86
N PRO A 35 -4.55 -1.55 7.75
CA PRO A 35 -3.87 -0.63 8.65
C PRO A 35 -4.41 -0.78 10.07
N GLN A 36 -3.52 -1.02 11.04
CA GLN A 36 -3.91 -1.30 12.42
C GLN A 36 -2.82 -0.95 13.42
N LEU A 37 -3.22 -0.78 14.68
CA LEU A 37 -2.29 -0.72 15.79
C LEU A 37 -2.04 -2.14 16.31
N VAL A 38 -0.79 -2.47 16.55
CA VAL A 38 -0.40 -3.75 17.13
C VAL A 38 0.57 -3.57 18.29
N ASN A 39 0.65 -4.55 19.18
CA ASN A 39 1.66 -4.57 20.23
C ASN A 39 3.02 -5.08 19.68
N ALA A 40 4.02 -5.18 20.53
CA ALA A 40 5.36 -5.65 20.16
C ALA A 40 5.39 -7.10 19.61
N PHE A 41 4.35 -7.88 19.85
CA PHE A 41 4.22 -9.26 19.37
C PHE A 41 3.37 -9.36 18.09
N GLY A 42 2.93 -8.22 17.53
CA GLY A 42 2.07 -8.18 16.35
C GLY A 42 0.60 -8.45 16.64
N THR A 43 0.19 -8.50 17.91
CA THR A 43 -1.22 -8.70 18.28
C THR A 43 -1.99 -7.40 18.06
N PRO A 44 -3.12 -7.44 17.32
CA PRO A 44 -3.94 -6.26 17.10
C PRO A 44 -4.41 -5.63 18.42
N LEU A 45 -4.34 -4.32 18.47
CA LEU A 45 -4.90 -3.47 19.50
C LEU A 45 -6.11 -2.73 18.93
N GLY A 46 -7.01 -2.27 19.79
CA GLY A 46 -8.02 -1.30 19.38
C GLY A 46 -7.37 0.07 19.14
N ASN A 47 -8.17 1.01 18.67
CA ASN A 47 -7.71 2.38 18.41
C ASN A 47 -7.65 3.27 19.66
N SER A 48 -7.88 2.69 20.83
CA SER A 48 -7.76 3.36 22.13
C SER A 48 -6.57 2.81 22.89
N ILE A 49 -5.60 3.65 23.19
CA ILE A 49 -4.35 3.30 23.85
C ILE A 49 -4.07 4.28 24.99
N ASN A 50 -3.07 3.98 25.80
CA ASN A 50 -2.68 4.81 26.93
C ASN A 50 -1.44 5.66 26.62
N VAL A 51 -1.31 6.77 27.33
CA VAL A 51 -0.04 7.53 27.37
C VAL A 51 1.09 6.61 27.81
N ASP A 52 2.27 6.78 27.22
CA ASP A 52 3.48 5.97 27.43
C ASP A 52 3.36 4.49 27.01
N GLN A 53 2.24 4.08 26.42
CA GLN A 53 2.12 2.75 25.85
C GLN A 53 2.86 2.68 24.51
N GLN A 54 3.85 1.80 24.40
CA GLN A 54 4.50 1.53 23.12
C GLN A 54 3.59 0.69 22.24
N ILE A 55 3.31 1.20 21.06
CA ILE A 55 2.54 0.49 20.02
C ILE A 55 3.30 0.52 18.70
N GLN A 56 2.86 -0.29 17.76
CA GLN A 56 3.32 -0.23 16.39
C GLN A 56 2.17 0.09 15.45
N ILE A 57 2.42 1.02 14.53
CA ILE A 57 1.51 1.39 13.46
C ILE A 57 1.87 0.53 12.27
N SER A 58 1.00 -0.43 11.96
CA SER A 58 1.27 -1.53 11.04
C SER A 58 0.30 -1.52 9.86
N ALA A 59 0.77 -1.98 8.72
CA ALA A 59 -0.05 -2.29 7.56
C ALA A 59 0.63 -3.35 6.70
N ASP A 60 -0.17 -4.06 5.91
CA ASP A 60 0.32 -4.97 4.89
C ASP A 60 0.53 -4.18 3.58
N VAL A 61 1.75 -4.23 3.05
CA VAL A 61 2.09 -3.59 1.78
C VAL A 61 2.28 -4.67 0.73
N MET A 62 1.51 -4.57 -0.35
CA MET A 62 1.55 -5.50 -1.47
C MET A 62 2.13 -4.83 -2.71
N ASN A 63 3.06 -5.49 -3.38
CA ASN A 63 3.54 -5.10 -4.70
C ASN A 63 2.60 -5.64 -5.77
N ASN A 64 1.86 -4.77 -6.45
CA ASN A 64 0.88 -5.14 -7.48
C ASN A 64 1.50 -5.33 -8.87
N GLN A 65 2.83 -5.19 -8.98
CA GLN A 65 3.54 -5.22 -10.25
C GLN A 65 4.10 -6.61 -10.55
N GLU A 66 4.41 -6.84 -11.84
CA GLU A 66 5.10 -8.03 -12.34
C GLU A 66 6.63 -7.96 -12.18
N LYS A 67 7.13 -6.93 -11.53
CA LYS A 67 8.56 -6.70 -11.24
C LYS A 67 8.77 -6.42 -9.77
N SER A 68 9.98 -6.68 -9.28
CA SER A 68 10.38 -6.29 -7.92
C SER A 68 10.34 -4.77 -7.75
N GLN A 69 9.98 -4.32 -6.56
CA GLN A 69 9.87 -2.91 -6.21
C GLN A 69 10.52 -2.65 -4.87
N LYS A 70 11.46 -1.71 -4.83
CA LYS A 70 11.92 -1.13 -3.56
C LYS A 70 10.93 -0.13 -3.06
N ILE A 71 10.67 -0.18 -1.76
CA ILE A 71 9.73 0.71 -1.10
C ILE A 71 10.36 1.39 0.11
N ALA A 72 9.81 2.54 0.44
CA ALA A 72 9.90 3.19 1.73
C ALA A 72 8.53 3.18 2.39
N TYR A 73 8.46 2.70 3.62
CA TYR A 73 7.26 2.74 4.45
C TYR A 73 7.42 3.87 5.45
N LEU A 74 6.52 4.85 5.41
CA LEU A 74 6.59 6.04 6.24
C LEU A 74 5.29 6.19 7.02
N VAL A 75 5.43 6.61 8.27
CA VAL A 75 4.28 6.91 9.13
C VAL A 75 4.50 8.28 9.74
N GLN A 76 3.50 9.15 9.62
CA GLN A 76 3.47 10.39 10.40
C GLN A 76 2.24 10.41 11.28
N VAL A 77 2.41 10.86 12.51
CA VAL A 77 1.31 11.02 13.47
C VAL A 77 1.07 12.51 13.68
N LYS A 78 -0.18 12.91 13.51
CA LYS A 78 -0.64 14.29 13.74
C LYS A 78 -1.54 14.35 14.96
N ASP A 79 -1.47 15.45 15.70
CA ASP A 79 -2.43 15.77 16.73
C ASP A 79 -3.76 16.30 16.14
N GLU A 80 -4.72 16.61 17.01
CA GLU A 80 -6.04 17.11 16.62
C GLU A 80 -5.97 18.50 15.93
N ALA A 81 -4.93 19.28 16.22
CA ALA A 81 -4.67 20.58 15.58
C ALA A 81 -3.96 20.44 14.21
N GLY A 82 -3.56 19.23 13.83
CA GLY A 82 -2.88 18.95 12.59
C GLY A 82 -1.35 19.08 12.64
N PHE A 83 -0.77 19.27 13.83
CA PHE A 83 0.69 19.29 13.98
C PHE A 83 1.25 17.87 13.99
N VAL A 84 2.36 17.68 13.29
CA VAL A 84 3.10 16.42 13.27
C VAL A 84 3.84 16.25 14.59
N VAL A 85 3.49 15.19 15.33
CA VAL A 85 4.10 14.87 16.64
C VAL A 85 5.08 13.70 16.55
N SER A 86 5.02 12.92 15.47
CA SER A 86 5.96 11.82 15.24
C SER A 86 6.06 11.52 13.75
N VAL A 87 7.28 11.17 13.31
CA VAL A 87 7.55 10.64 11.98
C VAL A 87 8.52 9.46 12.12
N GLY A 88 8.19 8.36 11.47
CA GLY A 88 9.06 7.19 11.42
C GLY A 88 9.05 6.57 10.01
N TRP A 89 10.13 5.89 9.66
CA TRP A 89 10.26 5.29 8.33
C TRP A 89 11.19 4.08 8.31
N VAL A 90 10.95 3.21 7.36
CA VAL A 90 11.83 2.15 6.91
C VAL A 90 12.03 2.29 5.42
N VAL A 91 13.27 2.26 4.95
CA VAL A 91 13.61 2.40 3.52
C VAL A 91 14.37 1.17 3.02
N GLY A 92 14.35 0.97 1.70
CA GLY A 92 15.12 -0.08 1.04
C GLY A 92 14.54 -1.49 1.20
N VAL A 93 13.28 -1.61 1.59
CA VAL A 93 12.58 -2.90 1.58
C VAL A 93 12.27 -3.26 0.14
N GLU A 94 12.68 -4.45 -0.31
CA GLU A 94 12.41 -4.94 -1.65
C GLU A 94 11.31 -5.99 -1.61
N LEU A 95 10.25 -5.74 -2.36
CA LEU A 95 9.13 -6.67 -2.54
C LEU A 95 9.22 -7.32 -3.91
N ASN A 96 9.18 -8.65 -3.96
CA ASN A 96 9.06 -9.40 -5.20
C ASN A 96 7.69 -9.13 -5.86
N PRO A 97 7.53 -9.49 -7.16
CA PRO A 97 6.22 -9.39 -7.82
C PRO A 97 5.13 -10.04 -6.98
N HIS A 98 4.03 -9.32 -6.76
CA HIS A 98 2.84 -9.76 -6.01
C HIS A 98 3.11 -10.18 -4.55
N GLN A 99 4.28 -9.88 -4.00
CA GLN A 99 4.60 -10.12 -2.61
C GLN A 99 3.88 -9.12 -1.72
N GLU A 100 3.25 -9.63 -0.66
CA GLU A 100 2.74 -8.84 0.46
C GLU A 100 3.66 -9.01 1.67
N PHE A 101 3.96 -7.92 2.35
CA PHE A 101 4.79 -7.93 3.54
C PHE A 101 4.27 -6.92 4.57
N LYS A 102 4.18 -7.35 5.82
CA LYS A 102 3.76 -6.49 6.92
C LYS A 102 4.88 -5.55 7.34
N GLN A 103 4.60 -4.25 7.31
CA GLN A 103 5.48 -3.19 7.78
C GLN A 103 4.93 -2.56 9.04
N SER A 104 5.80 -2.04 9.89
CA SER A 104 5.37 -1.33 11.10
C SER A 104 6.40 -0.31 11.56
N ILE A 105 5.89 0.76 12.17
CA ILE A 105 6.69 1.82 12.83
C ILE A 105 6.22 1.94 14.27
N SER A 106 7.16 1.94 15.19
CA SER A 106 6.90 2.09 16.63
C SER A 106 6.56 3.54 16.97
N TRP A 107 5.60 3.71 17.86
CA TRP A 107 5.22 5.01 18.42
C TRP A 107 4.87 4.87 19.90
N ILE A 108 5.25 5.90 20.69
CA ILE A 108 4.92 6.01 22.11
C ILE A 108 4.28 7.39 22.34
N PRO A 109 2.97 7.49 22.52
CA PRO A 109 2.32 8.76 22.78
C PRO A 109 2.75 9.33 24.14
N LYS A 110 3.02 10.63 24.19
CA LYS A 110 3.43 11.33 25.41
C LYS A 110 2.32 12.14 26.05
N GLU A 111 1.25 12.36 25.31
CA GLU A 111 0.11 13.15 25.74
C GLU A 111 -1.19 12.45 25.41
N SER A 112 -2.22 12.70 26.20
CA SER A 112 -3.57 12.25 25.88
C SER A 112 -4.20 13.13 24.79
N GLY A 113 -5.14 12.58 24.05
CA GLY A 113 -5.85 13.30 23.00
C GLY A 113 -6.21 12.41 21.83
N LYS A 114 -6.63 13.03 20.74
CA LYS A 114 -6.93 12.38 19.48
C LYS A 114 -5.80 12.63 18.50
N PHE A 115 -5.39 11.57 17.84
CA PHE A 115 -4.29 11.57 16.86
C PHE A 115 -4.72 10.89 15.59
N THR A 116 -4.07 11.24 14.50
CA THR A 116 -4.21 10.59 13.20
C THR A 116 -2.85 10.08 12.75
N ALA A 117 -2.70 8.78 12.58
CA ALA A 117 -1.54 8.19 11.94
C ALA A 117 -1.81 8.07 10.44
N GLU A 118 -0.93 8.63 9.63
CA GLU A 118 -0.96 8.54 8.18
C GLU A 118 0.18 7.65 7.71
N ILE A 119 -0.15 6.66 6.87
CA ILE A 119 0.77 5.65 6.35
C ILE A 119 1.00 5.91 4.86
N PHE A 120 2.26 6.01 4.47
CA PHE A 120 2.68 6.28 3.09
C PHE A 120 3.62 5.18 2.60
N VAL A 121 3.48 4.80 1.34
CA VAL A 121 4.41 3.91 0.65
C VAL A 121 4.93 4.62 -0.60
N TRP A 122 6.25 4.79 -0.66
CA TRP A 122 6.97 5.49 -1.70
C TRP A 122 8.08 4.61 -2.27
N GLU A 123 8.65 4.98 -3.42
CA GLU A 123 9.83 4.29 -3.98
C GLU A 123 11.07 4.43 -3.10
N GLY A 124 11.17 5.53 -2.38
CA GLY A 124 12.23 5.89 -1.47
C GLY A 124 11.82 7.11 -0.67
N PHE A 125 12.79 7.86 -0.15
CA PHE A 125 12.47 9.07 0.61
C PHE A 125 11.79 10.12 -0.28
N PRO A 126 10.75 10.84 0.21
CA PRO A 126 9.90 11.74 -0.62
C PRO A 126 10.58 12.95 -1.26
N ILE A 127 11.90 13.08 -1.18
CA ILE A 127 12.64 14.21 -1.79
C ILE A 127 12.79 14.03 -3.30
N ASN A 128 13.08 12.79 -3.76
CA ASN A 128 13.41 12.49 -5.15
C ASN A 128 12.69 11.26 -5.70
N HIS A 129 11.65 10.79 -5.01
CA HIS A 129 10.97 9.54 -5.33
C HIS A 129 9.46 9.75 -5.38
N ASN A 130 8.79 8.88 -6.11
CA ASN A 130 7.35 8.95 -6.30
C ASN A 130 6.61 8.11 -5.26
N ALA A 131 5.37 8.50 -4.96
CA ALA A 131 4.43 7.69 -4.22
C ALA A 131 4.01 6.47 -5.05
N LEU A 132 3.86 5.32 -4.41
CA LEU A 132 3.47 4.06 -5.04
C LEU A 132 2.02 3.68 -4.76
N SER A 133 1.37 4.35 -3.81
CA SER A 133 -0.02 4.18 -3.44
C SER A 133 -0.60 5.47 -2.86
N ASP A 134 -1.92 5.57 -2.83
CA ASP A 134 -2.59 6.54 -1.97
C ASP A 134 -2.24 6.23 -0.51
N TYR A 135 -2.17 7.28 0.33
CA TYR A 135 -1.95 7.08 1.76
C TYR A 135 -3.23 6.59 2.45
N THR A 136 -3.06 5.92 3.56
CA THR A 136 -4.17 5.55 4.46
C THR A 136 -3.96 6.12 5.84
N SER A 137 -5.01 6.18 6.64
CA SER A 137 -4.95 6.75 7.98
C SER A 137 -5.68 5.91 9.03
N ILE A 138 -5.21 6.03 10.28
CA ILE A 138 -5.83 5.43 11.46
C ILE A 138 -6.12 6.56 12.45
N GLN A 139 -7.35 6.63 12.97
CA GLN A 139 -7.70 7.52 14.07
C GLN A 139 -7.37 6.83 15.39
N ILE A 140 -6.68 7.54 16.30
CA ILE A 140 -6.17 6.99 17.56
C ILE A 140 -6.63 7.87 18.70
N SER A 141 -7.20 7.25 19.75
CA SER A 141 -7.53 7.91 21.00
C SER A 141 -6.52 7.51 22.08
N VAL A 142 -5.89 8.49 22.70
CA VAL A 142 -4.92 8.29 23.78
C VAL A 142 -5.48 8.84 25.08
N SER A 143 -5.51 8.01 26.11
CA SER A 143 -5.96 8.41 27.46
C SER A 143 -4.88 8.26 28.53
#